data_3a12db9a3947beb151afee2c1bfc78a6
#
_entry.id   3a12db9a3947beb151afee2c1bfc78a6
#
_cell.length_a   1.000
_cell.length_b   1.000
_cell.length_c   1.000
_cell.angle_alpha   90.00
_cell.angle_beta   90.00
_cell.angle_gamma   90.00
#
_symmetry.space_group_name_H-M   'P 1'
#
loop_
_entity.id
_entity.type
_entity.pdbx_description
1 polymer ?
#
loop_
_entity_poly.entity_id
_entity_poly.type
_entity_poly.pdbx_seq_one_letter_code
_entity_poly.pdbx_strand_id
1 'polypeptide(L)'
;MLTKYAENRNMIEFVSLEQMVPVNQLLRQIDAAIDFNRIYDFVADLYCKDNGRPSIDPVVLFKIVLIQHIYGIPSLRRTLEEVEMNMAYRWFIGYPINEPVPHFSTVSYNFKHRFNTASVEYVFRWVLKAAADEGYLDTEAVFIDGTHIKANANLKKQARKAVPKEAKRYAHELFEEINKDRESHGKKPFEEDGQKPDREPEMVEKTVSTTDPDSGIFHKGEHKKVFAYEAHTACDKHNFVLGVHVTPGNVHDSVAFEPLYNDLCAHYPEHKIVAADSAYKTPLICKRIFESGRVLSTAYIRPKTKDGNHPWYEYVYDEYYDDVICPEYKALHYSTTNREGYREYKSRSYLCKDCPTRAMCTQSAKCEKAVARHIWQDFVERAEDARHTPAYRDIYQLRKEKIERIFADAKEKHGMRYTQYRGLAQVTNWVKLKFAAMNLKKLATWK
;
A
#
# COMPACT_ATOMS: atom_id res chain seq x y z
N MET A 1 -25.09 9.32 53.49
CA MET A 1 -25.16 7.94 53.99
C MET A 1 -24.14 7.08 53.28
N LEU A 2 -23.35 6.33 54.00
CA LEU A 2 -22.45 5.34 53.43
C LEU A 2 -23.25 4.04 53.17
N THR A 3 -23.43 3.66 51.91
CA THR A 3 -24.08 2.40 51.54
C THR A 3 -23.05 1.30 51.44
N LYS A 4 -23.19 0.22 52.21
CA LYS A 4 -22.33 -0.96 52.09
C LYS A 4 -22.81 -1.81 50.93
N TYR A 5 -21.86 -2.26 50.10
CA TYR A 5 -22.13 -3.17 48.99
C TYR A 5 -22.51 -4.57 49.51
N ALA A 6 -23.63 -5.11 49.02
CA ALA A 6 -24.04 -6.48 49.30
C ALA A 6 -23.38 -7.43 48.31
N GLU A 7 -22.71 -8.48 48.79
CA GLU A 7 -22.11 -9.53 47.93
C GLU A 7 -23.18 -10.51 47.43
N ASN A 8 -23.57 -10.37 46.17
CA ASN A 8 -24.62 -11.24 45.56
C ASN A 8 -24.04 -12.24 44.54
N ARG A 9 -22.76 -12.61 44.69
CA ARG A 9 -22.06 -13.49 43.71
C ARG A 9 -22.70 -14.87 43.55
N ASN A 10 -23.38 -15.37 44.55
CA ASN A 10 -24.03 -16.67 44.57
C ASN A 10 -25.51 -16.61 44.25
N MET A 11 -26.05 -15.45 43.89
CA MET A 11 -27.43 -15.32 43.52
C MET A 11 -27.69 -16.04 42.17
N ILE A 12 -28.72 -16.85 42.10
CA ILE A 12 -29.11 -17.55 40.88
C ILE A 12 -29.97 -16.58 40.07
N GLU A 13 -29.55 -16.28 38.84
CA GLU A 13 -30.27 -15.48 37.88
C GLU A 13 -30.58 -16.32 36.63
N PHE A 14 -31.81 -16.23 36.13
CA PHE A 14 -32.23 -16.90 34.89
C PHE A 14 -32.27 -15.89 33.76
N VAL A 15 -31.19 -15.81 32.98
CA VAL A 15 -31.06 -14.90 31.83
C VAL A 15 -30.45 -15.63 30.63
N SER A 16 -30.86 -15.25 29.42
CA SER A 16 -30.22 -15.72 28.18
C SER A 16 -29.07 -14.80 27.77
N LEU A 17 -28.09 -15.31 27.02
CA LEU A 17 -27.05 -14.46 26.41
C LEU A 17 -27.63 -13.34 25.56
N GLU A 18 -28.79 -13.60 24.92
CA GLU A 18 -29.51 -12.63 24.12
C GLU A 18 -29.96 -11.43 24.95
N GLN A 19 -30.39 -11.64 26.18
CA GLN A 19 -30.81 -10.58 27.09
C GLN A 19 -29.62 -9.86 27.74
N MET A 20 -28.49 -10.55 27.95
CA MET A 20 -27.31 -10.01 28.62
C MET A 20 -26.50 -9.07 27.74
N VAL A 21 -26.52 -9.28 26.42
CA VAL A 21 -25.76 -8.43 25.49
C VAL A 21 -26.61 -7.22 25.07
N PRO A 22 -26.17 -5.99 25.34
CA PRO A 22 -26.93 -4.79 24.99
C PRO A 22 -27.22 -4.70 23.48
N VAL A 23 -28.40 -4.16 23.12
CA VAL A 23 -28.83 -4.03 21.72
C VAL A 23 -27.87 -3.18 20.88
N ASN A 24 -27.27 -2.15 21.48
CA ASN A 24 -26.30 -1.25 20.83
C ASN A 24 -24.85 -1.76 20.84
N GLN A 25 -24.64 -3.03 21.25
CA GLN A 25 -23.31 -3.60 21.27
C GLN A 25 -22.77 -3.79 19.83
N LEU A 26 -21.50 -3.40 19.62
CA LEU A 26 -20.86 -3.40 18.29
C LEU A 26 -20.97 -4.75 17.55
N LEU A 27 -20.83 -5.88 18.24
CA LEU A 27 -20.91 -7.20 17.60
C LEU A 27 -22.31 -7.53 17.10
N ARG A 28 -23.37 -6.98 17.72
CA ARG A 28 -24.73 -7.08 17.19
C ARG A 28 -24.87 -6.29 15.88
N GLN A 29 -24.33 -5.09 15.85
CA GLN A 29 -24.33 -4.27 14.63
C GLN A 29 -23.56 -4.96 13.51
N ILE A 30 -22.44 -5.60 13.83
CA ILE A 30 -21.62 -6.36 12.86
C ILE A 30 -22.38 -7.60 12.38
N ASP A 31 -23.03 -8.31 13.27
CA ASP A 31 -23.82 -9.52 12.93
C ASP A 31 -24.98 -9.19 11.99
N ALA A 32 -25.60 -8.04 12.19
CA ALA A 32 -26.69 -7.53 11.34
C ALA A 32 -26.21 -6.89 10.03
N ALA A 33 -24.91 -6.51 9.94
CA ALA A 33 -24.41 -5.78 8.77
C ALA A 33 -24.18 -6.67 7.55
N ILE A 34 -23.81 -7.94 7.75
CA ILE A 34 -23.50 -8.91 6.69
C ILE A 34 -24.07 -10.29 7.03
N ASP A 35 -24.39 -11.07 6.01
CA ASP A 35 -24.85 -12.46 6.16
C ASP A 35 -23.65 -13.42 6.25
N PHE A 36 -23.29 -13.83 7.47
CA PHE A 36 -22.17 -14.76 7.71
C PHE A 36 -22.36 -16.15 7.10
N ASN A 37 -23.59 -16.55 6.69
CA ASN A 37 -23.81 -17.84 6.05
C ASN A 37 -23.07 -17.95 4.70
N ARG A 38 -22.78 -16.83 4.06
CA ARG A 38 -21.95 -16.83 2.82
C ARG A 38 -20.57 -17.45 3.01
N ILE A 39 -20.09 -17.59 4.26
CA ILE A 39 -18.82 -18.25 4.54
C ILE A 39 -18.89 -19.72 4.11
N TYR A 40 -20.02 -20.38 4.29
CA TYR A 40 -20.18 -21.78 3.88
C TYR A 40 -19.93 -21.95 2.38
N ASP A 41 -20.39 -21.02 1.55
CA ASP A 41 -20.31 -21.13 0.10
C ASP A 41 -18.85 -21.19 -0.42
N PHE A 42 -17.96 -20.36 0.13
CA PHE A 42 -16.59 -20.29 -0.35
C PHE A 42 -15.59 -21.20 0.38
N VAL A 43 -16.02 -21.89 1.45
CA VAL A 43 -15.17 -22.88 2.12
C VAL A 43 -15.68 -24.31 1.93
N ALA A 44 -16.85 -24.52 1.34
CA ALA A 44 -17.48 -25.83 1.19
C ALA A 44 -16.56 -26.88 0.57
N ASP A 45 -15.84 -26.52 -0.49
CA ASP A 45 -14.91 -27.42 -1.21
C ASP A 45 -13.66 -27.78 -0.40
N LEU A 46 -13.41 -27.11 0.70
CA LEU A 46 -12.29 -27.38 1.62
C LEU A 46 -12.66 -28.38 2.72
N TYR A 47 -13.90 -28.83 2.74
CA TYR A 47 -14.43 -29.80 3.71
C TYR A 47 -14.78 -31.13 3.04
N CYS A 48 -14.40 -32.23 3.70
CA CYS A 48 -14.79 -33.56 3.26
C CYS A 48 -16.28 -33.80 3.54
N LYS A 49 -17.03 -34.35 2.57
CA LYS A 49 -18.48 -34.54 2.72
C LYS A 49 -18.82 -35.71 3.66
N ASP A 50 -18.04 -36.83 3.60
CA ASP A 50 -18.45 -38.11 4.19
C ASP A 50 -17.40 -38.76 5.11
N ASN A 51 -16.29 -38.08 5.43
CA ASN A 51 -15.22 -38.68 6.21
C ASN A 51 -14.55 -37.71 7.18
N GLY A 52 -14.25 -38.16 8.38
CA GLY A 52 -13.48 -37.44 9.39
C GLY A 52 -14.30 -37.03 10.63
N ARG A 53 -13.58 -36.52 11.65
CA ARG A 53 -14.20 -35.97 12.86
C ARG A 53 -14.90 -34.65 12.50
N PRO A 54 -16.09 -34.35 13.06
CA PRO A 54 -16.75 -33.07 12.90
C PRO A 54 -15.77 -31.90 13.19
N SER A 55 -15.67 -30.99 12.25
CA SER A 55 -14.81 -29.81 12.39
C SER A 55 -15.50 -28.70 13.18
N ILE A 56 -14.74 -27.71 13.64
CA ILE A 56 -15.33 -26.46 14.12
C ILE A 56 -16.05 -25.80 12.93
N ASP A 57 -17.24 -25.28 13.17
CA ASP A 57 -18.02 -24.53 12.20
C ASP A 57 -17.17 -23.39 11.58
N PRO A 58 -17.11 -23.27 10.24
CA PRO A 58 -16.32 -22.23 9.58
C PRO A 58 -16.76 -20.81 9.91
N VAL A 59 -18.05 -20.57 10.17
CA VAL A 59 -18.57 -19.27 10.60
C VAL A 59 -18.03 -18.94 11.99
N VAL A 60 -18.02 -19.91 12.91
CA VAL A 60 -17.43 -19.74 14.24
C VAL A 60 -15.93 -19.47 14.16
N LEU A 61 -15.20 -20.23 13.34
CA LEU A 61 -13.76 -19.98 13.11
C LEU A 61 -13.50 -18.56 12.63
N PHE A 62 -14.28 -18.11 11.67
CA PHE A 62 -14.15 -16.76 11.10
C PHE A 62 -14.51 -15.69 12.15
N LYS A 63 -15.61 -15.84 12.86
CA LYS A 63 -16.06 -14.89 13.90
C LYS A 63 -15.03 -14.75 15.03
N ILE A 64 -14.37 -15.85 15.45
CA ILE A 64 -13.27 -15.80 16.43
C ILE A 64 -12.11 -14.94 15.93
N VAL A 65 -11.66 -15.18 14.69
CA VAL A 65 -10.56 -14.41 14.08
C VAL A 65 -10.99 -12.96 13.84
N LEU A 66 -12.24 -12.72 13.48
CA LEU A 66 -12.81 -11.38 13.31
C LEU A 66 -12.79 -10.59 14.64
N ILE A 67 -13.16 -11.20 15.77
CA ILE A 67 -13.02 -10.60 17.11
C ILE A 67 -11.57 -10.14 17.33
N GLN A 68 -10.58 -11.00 17.04
CA GLN A 68 -9.18 -10.67 17.19
C GLN A 68 -8.81 -9.39 16.41
N HIS A 69 -9.29 -9.28 15.17
CA HIS A 69 -8.95 -8.14 14.31
C HIS A 69 -9.71 -6.87 14.67
N ILE A 70 -10.99 -6.96 15.04
CA ILE A 70 -11.83 -5.81 15.43
C ILE A 70 -11.31 -5.14 16.69
N TYR A 71 -10.97 -5.95 17.71
CA TYR A 71 -10.52 -5.45 19.02
C TYR A 71 -9.00 -5.34 19.15
N GLY A 72 -8.24 -5.65 18.09
CA GLY A 72 -6.78 -5.54 18.07
C GLY A 72 -6.08 -6.48 19.05
N ILE A 73 -6.72 -7.61 19.41
CA ILE A 73 -6.16 -8.57 20.36
C ILE A 73 -4.87 -9.17 19.79
N PRO A 74 -3.77 -9.20 20.55
CA PRO A 74 -2.44 -9.48 19.99
C PRO A 74 -2.25 -10.92 19.52
N SER A 75 -2.98 -11.90 20.07
CA SER A 75 -2.83 -13.31 19.70
C SER A 75 -4.13 -14.07 19.77
N LEU A 76 -4.24 -15.13 18.98
CA LEU A 76 -5.40 -16.02 18.98
C LEU A 76 -5.60 -16.71 20.33
N ARG A 77 -4.52 -17.05 21.05
CA ARG A 77 -4.62 -17.58 22.44
C ARG A 77 -5.34 -16.56 23.32
N ARG A 78 -4.90 -15.32 23.33
CA ARG A 78 -5.54 -14.28 24.13
C ARG A 78 -6.98 -14.02 23.71
N THR A 79 -7.26 -14.11 22.40
CA THR A 79 -8.63 -13.97 21.89
C THR A 79 -9.56 -15.01 22.50
N LEU A 80 -9.14 -16.29 22.57
CA LEU A 80 -9.98 -17.34 23.11
C LEU A 80 -10.12 -17.26 24.64
N GLU A 81 -9.06 -16.85 25.36
CA GLU A 81 -9.16 -16.52 26.78
C GLU A 81 -10.22 -15.44 27.03
N GLU A 82 -10.27 -14.41 26.19
CA GLU A 82 -11.29 -13.36 26.27
C GLU A 82 -12.67 -13.84 25.84
N VAL A 83 -12.79 -14.67 24.80
CA VAL A 83 -14.06 -15.30 24.38
C VAL A 83 -14.63 -16.14 25.53
N GLU A 84 -13.79 -16.84 26.28
CA GLU A 84 -14.23 -17.65 27.42
C GLU A 84 -14.94 -16.82 28.49
N MET A 85 -14.51 -15.59 28.71
CA MET A 85 -14.98 -14.72 29.79
C MET A 85 -15.96 -13.63 29.37
N ASN A 86 -16.02 -13.30 28.05
CA ASN A 86 -16.81 -12.19 27.54
C ASN A 86 -18.13 -12.66 26.91
N MET A 87 -19.23 -12.28 27.50
CA MET A 87 -20.58 -12.67 27.07
C MET A 87 -20.92 -12.18 25.66
N ALA A 88 -20.49 -10.98 25.26
CA ALA A 88 -20.73 -10.46 23.92
C ALA A 88 -19.96 -11.25 22.85
N TYR A 89 -18.76 -11.74 23.19
CA TYR A 89 -17.96 -12.57 22.28
C TYR A 89 -18.60 -13.96 22.14
N ARG A 90 -19.07 -14.55 23.24
CA ARG A 90 -19.81 -15.83 23.21
C ARG A 90 -21.09 -15.72 22.43
N TRP A 91 -21.86 -14.66 22.66
CA TRP A 91 -23.07 -14.38 21.89
C TRP A 91 -22.77 -14.32 20.38
N PHE A 92 -21.73 -13.57 20.00
CA PHE A 92 -21.38 -13.38 18.60
C PHE A 92 -20.96 -14.67 17.89
N ILE A 93 -20.25 -15.59 18.58
CA ILE A 93 -19.86 -16.90 18.02
C ILE A 93 -20.97 -17.95 18.19
N GLY A 94 -22.05 -17.66 18.90
CA GLY A 94 -23.17 -18.58 19.14
C GLY A 94 -22.91 -19.67 20.19
N TYR A 95 -21.97 -19.45 21.13
CA TYR A 95 -21.61 -20.43 22.16
C TYR A 95 -22.31 -20.15 23.49
N PRO A 96 -23.00 -21.14 24.11
CA PRO A 96 -23.54 -21.04 25.47
C PRO A 96 -22.48 -20.71 26.51
N ILE A 97 -22.89 -20.16 27.66
CA ILE A 97 -21.97 -19.72 28.75
C ILE A 97 -21.12 -20.87 29.27
N ASN A 98 -21.69 -22.07 29.37
CA ASN A 98 -21.08 -23.26 29.92
C ASN A 98 -20.37 -24.16 28.89
N GLU A 99 -20.45 -23.84 27.60
CA GLU A 99 -19.76 -24.63 26.58
C GLU A 99 -18.27 -24.21 26.51
N PRO A 100 -17.34 -25.22 26.53
CA PRO A 100 -15.92 -24.90 26.43
C PRO A 100 -15.56 -24.36 25.06
N VAL A 101 -14.76 -23.26 25.02
CA VAL A 101 -14.26 -22.70 23.75
C VAL A 101 -13.18 -23.60 23.16
N PRO A 102 -13.04 -23.63 21.83
CA PRO A 102 -12.01 -24.44 21.17
C PRO A 102 -10.60 -24.03 21.58
N HIS A 103 -9.68 -24.99 21.65
CA HIS A 103 -8.29 -24.66 21.93
C HIS A 103 -7.67 -23.83 20.77
N PHE A 104 -6.85 -22.85 21.12
CA PHE A 104 -6.28 -21.90 20.14
C PHE A 104 -5.49 -22.59 19.00
N SER A 105 -4.80 -23.69 19.27
CA SER A 105 -4.06 -24.43 18.23
C SER A 105 -5.01 -25.07 17.21
N THR A 106 -6.16 -25.57 17.66
CA THR A 106 -7.19 -26.14 16.77
C THR A 106 -7.78 -25.04 15.87
N VAL A 107 -8.10 -23.89 16.45
CA VAL A 107 -8.60 -22.72 15.67
C VAL A 107 -7.54 -22.25 14.68
N SER A 108 -6.29 -22.07 15.11
CA SER A 108 -5.19 -21.64 14.25
C SER A 108 -4.94 -22.62 13.09
N TYR A 109 -4.92 -23.93 13.38
CA TYR A 109 -4.72 -24.95 12.35
C TYR A 109 -5.86 -24.93 11.32
N ASN A 110 -7.10 -24.98 11.78
CA ASN A 110 -8.27 -24.99 10.91
C ASN A 110 -8.37 -23.69 10.09
N PHE A 111 -8.16 -22.54 10.72
CA PHE A 111 -8.20 -21.26 10.01
C PHE A 111 -7.13 -21.20 8.90
N LYS A 112 -5.89 -21.57 9.19
CA LYS A 112 -4.80 -21.61 8.20
C LYS A 112 -5.12 -22.50 6.99
N HIS A 113 -5.80 -23.63 7.20
CA HIS A 113 -6.11 -24.58 6.15
C HIS A 113 -7.44 -24.32 5.41
N ARG A 114 -8.34 -23.51 6.00
CA ARG A 114 -9.66 -23.18 5.44
C ARG A 114 -9.73 -21.76 4.85
N PHE A 115 -8.93 -20.84 5.38
CA PHE A 115 -8.91 -19.45 4.92
C PHE A 115 -7.57 -19.13 4.25
N ASN A 116 -7.44 -19.58 3.01
CA ASN A 116 -6.29 -19.30 2.18
C ASN A 116 -6.36 -17.86 1.63
N THR A 117 -5.37 -17.47 0.81
CA THR A 117 -5.28 -16.12 0.24
C THR A 117 -6.52 -15.74 -0.59
N ALA A 118 -7.09 -16.70 -1.35
CA ALA A 118 -8.28 -16.45 -2.16
C ALA A 118 -9.53 -16.21 -1.27
N SER A 119 -9.69 -17.01 -0.20
CA SER A 119 -10.78 -16.81 0.75
C SER A 119 -10.69 -15.47 1.49
N VAL A 120 -9.47 -15.05 1.86
CA VAL A 120 -9.24 -13.75 2.51
C VAL A 120 -9.55 -12.60 1.56
N GLU A 121 -9.13 -12.71 0.29
CA GLU A 121 -9.48 -11.73 -0.74
C GLU A 121 -11.00 -11.65 -0.94
N TYR A 122 -11.67 -12.79 -1.02
CA TYR A 122 -13.12 -12.84 -1.13
C TYR A 122 -13.81 -12.11 0.03
N VAL A 123 -13.39 -12.37 1.28
CA VAL A 123 -13.94 -11.68 2.46
C VAL A 123 -13.72 -10.18 2.38
N PHE A 124 -12.53 -9.74 1.99
CA PHE A 124 -12.22 -8.32 1.85
C PHE A 124 -13.15 -7.64 0.82
N ARG A 125 -13.35 -8.26 -0.35
CA ARG A 125 -14.24 -7.77 -1.41
C ARG A 125 -15.71 -7.84 -1.03
N TRP A 126 -16.11 -8.89 -0.33
CA TRP A 126 -17.49 -9.04 0.14
C TRP A 126 -17.91 -7.91 1.09
N VAL A 127 -17.06 -7.54 2.05
CA VAL A 127 -17.33 -6.40 2.95
C VAL A 127 -17.43 -5.09 2.16
N LEU A 128 -16.55 -4.87 1.20
CA LEU A 128 -16.60 -3.68 0.34
C LEU A 128 -17.85 -3.65 -0.55
N LYS A 129 -18.25 -4.81 -1.09
CA LYS A 129 -19.49 -4.92 -1.86
C LYS A 129 -20.69 -4.56 -1.00
N ALA A 130 -20.76 -5.05 0.24
CA ALA A 130 -21.83 -4.70 1.16
C ALA A 130 -21.87 -3.18 1.45
N ALA A 131 -20.71 -2.53 1.59
CA ALA A 131 -20.64 -1.08 1.75
C ALA A 131 -21.05 -0.32 0.49
N ALA A 132 -20.73 -0.84 -0.70
CA ALA A 132 -21.15 -0.28 -1.98
C ALA A 132 -22.68 -0.41 -2.18
N ASP A 133 -23.24 -1.58 -1.86
CA ASP A 133 -24.68 -1.85 -1.97
C ASP A 133 -25.51 -0.89 -1.08
N GLU A 134 -24.95 -0.44 0.06
CA GLU A 134 -25.57 0.58 0.94
C GLU A 134 -25.26 2.04 0.49
N GLY A 135 -24.47 2.24 -0.57
CA GLY A 135 -24.11 3.58 -1.07
C GLY A 135 -23.08 4.31 -0.21
N TYR A 136 -22.30 3.61 0.62
CA TYR A 136 -21.34 4.22 1.55
C TYR A 136 -19.97 4.48 0.95
N LEU A 137 -19.67 3.99 -0.25
CA LEU A 137 -18.40 4.27 -0.93
C LEU A 137 -18.46 5.58 -1.72
N ASP A 138 -17.44 6.43 -1.57
CA ASP A 138 -17.20 7.60 -2.42
C ASP A 138 -15.81 7.47 -3.05
N THR A 139 -15.78 6.83 -4.21
CA THR A 139 -14.58 6.47 -4.95
C THR A 139 -14.15 7.53 -5.98
N GLU A 140 -14.78 8.70 -6.05
CA GLU A 140 -14.39 9.76 -6.98
C GLU A 140 -12.92 10.16 -6.83
N ALA A 141 -12.45 10.25 -5.57
CA ALA A 141 -11.05 10.43 -5.24
C ALA A 141 -10.55 9.29 -4.35
N VAL A 142 -9.43 8.67 -4.72
CA VAL A 142 -8.76 7.64 -3.95
C VAL A 142 -7.45 8.17 -3.35
N PHE A 143 -7.15 7.77 -2.12
CA PHE A 143 -5.95 8.18 -1.40
C PHE A 143 -5.02 6.99 -1.26
N ILE A 144 -3.78 7.12 -1.77
CA ILE A 144 -2.77 6.05 -1.76
C ILE A 144 -1.60 6.45 -0.87
N ASP A 145 -1.17 5.53 0.00
CA ASP A 145 0.01 5.69 0.84
C ASP A 145 0.52 4.35 1.36
N GLY A 146 1.75 4.31 1.88
CA GLY A 146 2.38 3.15 2.49
C GLY A 146 2.50 3.26 4.02
N THR A 147 2.42 2.13 4.71
CA THR A 147 2.71 2.09 6.13
C THR A 147 3.51 0.87 6.52
N HIS A 148 4.58 1.08 7.30
CA HIS A 148 5.46 0.01 7.76
C HIS A 148 4.88 -0.72 8.97
N ILE A 149 5.03 -2.05 8.94
CA ILE A 149 4.63 -3.00 9.98
C ILE A 149 5.88 -3.76 10.42
N LYS A 150 6.22 -3.67 11.70
CA LYS A 150 7.39 -4.38 12.22
C LYS A 150 7.21 -5.90 12.08
N ALA A 151 8.16 -6.57 11.47
CA ALA A 151 8.16 -8.01 11.27
C ALA A 151 8.50 -8.80 12.54
N ASN A 152 8.07 -10.04 12.58
CA ASN A 152 8.45 -11.02 13.61
C ASN A 152 9.86 -11.57 13.33
N ALA A 153 10.84 -10.68 13.31
CA ALA A 153 12.23 -10.97 12.98
C ALA A 153 13.19 -10.36 13.99
N ASN A 154 14.25 -11.10 14.29
CA ASN A 154 15.31 -10.63 15.18
C ASN A 154 16.41 -9.94 14.36
N LEU A 155 16.67 -8.68 14.66
CA LEU A 155 17.68 -7.88 13.94
C LEU A 155 19.10 -8.46 14.07
N LYS A 156 19.40 -9.17 15.16
CA LYS A 156 20.71 -9.83 15.35
C LYS A 156 20.85 -11.11 14.53
N LYS A 157 19.75 -11.71 14.06
CA LYS A 157 19.74 -12.92 13.24
C LYS A 157 19.59 -12.54 11.76
N GLN A 158 20.69 -12.15 11.16
CA GLN A 158 20.75 -11.75 9.75
C GLN A 158 21.85 -12.48 9.00
N ALA A 159 21.67 -12.66 7.70
CA ALA A 159 22.67 -13.20 6.78
C ALA A 159 22.74 -12.33 5.52
N ARG A 160 23.90 -12.31 4.86
CA ARG A 160 24.00 -11.77 3.50
C ARG A 160 23.63 -12.86 2.53
N LYS A 161 22.75 -12.54 1.59
CA LYS A 161 22.30 -13.45 0.55
C LYS A 161 22.39 -12.74 -0.79
N ALA A 162 23.01 -13.42 -1.74
CA ALA A 162 22.97 -13.01 -3.13
C ALA A 162 21.54 -13.25 -3.64
N VAL A 163 20.87 -12.20 -4.12
CA VAL A 163 19.54 -12.27 -4.71
C VAL A 163 19.58 -11.69 -6.11
N PRO A 164 18.80 -12.19 -7.06
CA PRO A 164 18.70 -11.60 -8.38
C PRO A 164 18.28 -10.13 -8.26
N LYS A 165 18.93 -9.26 -9.03
CA LYS A 165 18.47 -7.88 -9.17
C LYS A 165 17.13 -7.87 -9.87
N GLU A 166 16.10 -7.33 -9.23
CA GLU A 166 14.79 -7.22 -9.84
C GLU A 166 14.88 -6.37 -11.11
N ALA A 167 14.52 -6.94 -12.25
CA ALA A 167 14.35 -6.18 -13.48
C ALA A 167 13.17 -5.20 -13.28
N LYS A 168 13.34 -3.96 -13.73
CA LYS A 168 12.23 -3.01 -13.73
C LYS A 168 11.13 -3.56 -14.63
N ARG A 169 9.92 -3.78 -14.11
CA ARG A 169 8.80 -4.36 -14.87
C ARG A 169 8.48 -3.60 -16.16
N TYR A 170 8.75 -2.30 -16.16
CA TYR A 170 8.53 -1.40 -17.31
C TYR A 170 9.78 -1.20 -18.18
N ALA A 171 10.85 -1.99 -17.96
CA ALA A 171 12.11 -1.79 -18.70
C ALA A 171 11.93 -1.95 -20.20
N HIS A 172 11.10 -2.91 -20.63
CA HIS A 172 10.81 -3.14 -22.05
C HIS A 172 10.02 -1.97 -22.66
N GLU A 173 8.92 -1.53 -22.03
CA GLU A 173 8.12 -0.39 -22.50
C GLU A 173 8.96 0.88 -22.59
N LEU A 174 9.75 1.16 -21.53
CA LEU A 174 10.65 2.30 -21.51
C LEU A 174 11.70 2.18 -22.65
N PHE A 175 12.23 1.00 -22.89
CA PHE A 175 13.22 0.78 -23.93
C PHE A 175 12.64 1.00 -25.34
N GLU A 176 11.44 0.53 -25.61
CA GLU A 176 10.74 0.78 -26.87
C GLU A 176 10.48 2.28 -27.09
N GLU A 177 10.03 2.99 -26.06
CA GLU A 177 9.77 4.42 -26.16
C GLU A 177 11.06 5.24 -26.29
N ILE A 178 12.15 4.83 -25.62
CA ILE A 178 13.47 5.44 -25.83
C ILE A 178 13.91 5.28 -27.28
N ASN A 179 13.72 4.12 -27.88
CA ASN A 179 14.12 3.89 -29.27
C ASN A 179 13.26 4.70 -30.25
N LYS A 180 11.94 4.77 -30.04
CA LYS A 180 11.07 5.66 -30.81
C LYS A 180 11.49 7.12 -30.70
N ASP A 181 11.81 7.58 -29.50
CA ASP A 181 12.29 8.95 -29.26
C ASP A 181 13.61 9.23 -29.98
N ARG A 182 14.55 8.27 -29.91
CA ARG A 182 15.85 8.39 -30.62
C ARG A 182 15.68 8.45 -32.14
N GLU A 183 14.82 7.60 -32.69
CA GLU A 183 14.53 7.57 -34.13
C GLU A 183 13.90 8.88 -34.61
N SER A 184 12.95 9.45 -33.85
CA SER A 184 12.32 10.74 -34.14
C SER A 184 13.34 11.90 -34.21
N HIS A 185 14.44 11.77 -33.46
CA HIS A 185 15.56 12.73 -33.45
C HIS A 185 16.71 12.32 -34.38
N GLY A 186 16.50 11.36 -35.31
CA GLY A 186 17.53 10.90 -36.26
C GLY A 186 18.72 10.19 -35.59
N LYS A 187 18.55 9.63 -34.39
CA LYS A 187 19.58 8.82 -33.72
C LYS A 187 19.31 7.34 -33.96
N LYS A 188 20.38 6.55 -34.04
CA LYS A 188 20.26 5.10 -34.11
C LYS A 188 19.59 4.56 -32.86
N PRO A 189 18.57 3.67 -32.96
CA PRO A 189 18.02 2.97 -31.83
C PRO A 189 19.14 2.21 -31.09
N PHE A 190 18.93 2.01 -29.79
CA PHE A 190 19.77 1.06 -29.08
C PHE A 190 19.41 -0.35 -29.56
N GLU A 191 20.42 -1.13 -29.88
CA GLU A 191 20.22 -2.56 -29.98
C GLU A 191 19.69 -3.06 -28.65
N GLU A 192 18.64 -3.88 -28.66
CA GLU A 192 18.36 -4.71 -27.50
C GLU A 192 19.69 -5.37 -27.19
N ASP A 193 20.30 -4.99 -26.04
CA ASP A 193 21.32 -5.83 -25.46
C ASP A 193 20.59 -7.14 -25.25
N GLY A 194 20.75 -8.01 -26.27
CA GLY A 194 19.97 -9.21 -26.32
C GLY A 194 20.02 -9.77 -24.90
N GLN A 195 18.88 -9.84 -24.25
CA GLN A 195 18.74 -10.81 -23.20
C GLN A 195 19.12 -12.11 -23.91
N LYS A 196 20.44 -12.34 -23.99
CA LYS A 196 20.91 -13.69 -24.23
C LYS A 196 20.18 -14.47 -23.17
N PRO A 197 19.32 -15.41 -23.53
CA PRO A 197 18.54 -16.18 -22.56
C PRO A 197 19.41 -16.82 -21.47
N ASP A 198 20.72 -16.76 -21.63
CA ASP A 198 21.75 -17.35 -20.78
C ASP A 198 22.53 -16.32 -19.92
N ARG A 199 22.17 -15.04 -19.87
CA ARG A 199 22.80 -14.15 -18.91
C ARG A 199 22.18 -14.40 -17.54
N GLU A 200 22.93 -15.04 -16.66
CA GLU A 200 22.58 -15.15 -15.26
C GLU A 200 22.17 -13.75 -14.73
N PRO A 201 21.04 -13.65 -14.00
CA PRO A 201 20.60 -12.36 -13.47
C PRO A 201 21.70 -11.76 -12.61
N GLU A 202 21.96 -10.47 -12.77
CA GLU A 202 22.92 -9.74 -11.92
C GLU A 202 22.55 -9.95 -10.46
N MET A 203 23.44 -10.58 -9.70
CA MET A 203 23.22 -10.90 -8.29
C MET A 203 23.67 -9.73 -7.42
N VAL A 204 22.79 -9.31 -6.50
CA VAL A 204 23.10 -8.25 -5.53
C VAL A 204 23.07 -8.85 -4.14
N GLU A 205 24.06 -8.56 -3.32
CA GLU A 205 24.05 -8.94 -1.91
C GLU A 205 23.02 -8.13 -1.14
N LYS A 206 21.97 -8.80 -0.64
CA LYS A 206 21.01 -8.19 0.28
C LYS A 206 21.14 -8.80 1.68
N THR A 207 21.01 -7.98 2.70
CA THR A 207 20.91 -8.45 4.08
C THR A 207 19.46 -8.92 4.33
N VAL A 208 19.31 -10.20 4.68
CA VAL A 208 18.01 -10.83 4.95
C VAL A 208 17.94 -11.35 6.38
N SER A 209 16.73 -11.40 6.93
CA SER A 209 16.50 -12.06 8.22
C SER A 209 16.55 -13.58 8.07
N THR A 210 17.23 -14.29 8.99
CA THR A 210 17.20 -15.75 9.01
C THR A 210 15.93 -16.31 9.66
N THR A 211 15.18 -15.48 10.38
CA THR A 211 13.92 -15.86 11.05
C THR A 211 12.68 -15.56 10.25
N ASP A 212 12.74 -14.56 9.37
CA ASP A 212 11.68 -14.16 8.45
C ASP A 212 12.30 -13.60 7.16
N PRO A 213 12.70 -14.47 6.21
CA PRO A 213 13.45 -14.09 5.01
C PRO A 213 12.71 -13.14 4.08
N ASP A 214 11.38 -13.15 4.12
CA ASP A 214 10.53 -12.29 3.27
C ASP A 214 10.43 -10.86 3.81
N SER A 215 10.89 -10.58 5.03
CA SER A 215 10.90 -9.23 5.58
C SER A 215 12.06 -8.41 5.05
N GLY A 216 11.82 -7.11 4.83
CA GLY A 216 12.84 -6.16 4.39
C GLY A 216 13.40 -5.31 5.53
N ILE A 217 14.65 -4.83 5.40
CA ILE A 217 15.22 -3.88 6.35
C ILE A 217 14.68 -2.48 6.06
N PHE A 218 13.99 -1.92 7.03
CA PHE A 218 13.52 -0.54 7.01
C PHE A 218 14.35 0.35 7.92
N HIS A 219 14.71 1.53 7.42
CA HIS A 219 15.45 2.55 8.15
C HIS A 219 14.52 3.73 8.44
N LYS A 220 14.29 4.02 9.72
CA LYS A 220 13.55 5.22 10.14
C LYS A 220 14.50 6.21 10.78
N GLY A 221 14.90 7.22 10.01
CA GLY A 221 15.94 8.16 10.41
C GLY A 221 17.30 7.47 10.57
N GLU A 222 18.26 8.16 11.17
CA GLU A 222 19.64 7.67 11.30
C GLU A 222 19.82 6.52 12.31
N HIS A 223 18.91 6.39 13.27
CA HIS A 223 19.12 5.53 14.44
C HIS A 223 18.19 4.32 14.55
N LYS A 224 17.15 4.18 13.74
CA LYS A 224 16.21 3.07 13.87
C LYS A 224 16.19 2.16 12.67
N LYS A 225 16.77 0.96 12.84
CA LYS A 225 16.83 -0.11 11.86
C LYS A 225 15.98 -1.27 12.33
N VAL A 226 15.02 -1.74 11.51
CA VAL A 226 14.16 -2.88 11.85
C VAL A 226 13.83 -3.70 10.61
N PHE A 227 13.57 -4.99 10.77
CA PHE A 227 12.90 -5.76 9.75
C PHE A 227 11.41 -5.43 9.75
N ALA A 228 10.86 -5.16 8.58
CA ALA A 228 9.49 -4.73 8.40
C ALA A 228 8.90 -5.25 7.08
N TYR A 229 7.58 -5.19 7.02
CA TYR A 229 6.77 -5.21 5.81
C TYR A 229 6.18 -3.82 5.60
N GLU A 230 5.79 -3.52 4.39
CA GLU A 230 5.06 -2.30 4.05
C GLU A 230 3.71 -2.64 3.43
N ALA A 231 2.66 -2.03 3.96
CA ALA A 231 1.31 -2.15 3.42
C ALA A 231 0.98 -0.89 2.62
N HIS A 232 1.06 -1.01 1.29
CA HIS A 232 0.60 0.01 0.35
C HIS A 232 -0.92 -0.09 0.25
N THR A 233 -1.61 0.97 0.58
CA THR A 233 -3.04 0.95 0.83
C THR A 233 -3.73 2.06 0.06
N ALA A 234 -4.91 1.77 -0.47
CA ALA A 234 -5.79 2.75 -1.07
C ALA A 234 -7.09 2.85 -0.31
N CYS A 235 -7.61 4.06 -0.10
CA CYS A 235 -8.92 4.29 0.50
C CYS A 235 -9.72 5.35 -0.25
N ASP A 236 -11.03 5.37 0.00
CA ASP A 236 -11.96 6.36 -0.52
C ASP A 236 -12.09 7.60 0.39
N LYS A 237 -12.93 8.57 -0.02
CA LYS A 237 -13.23 9.76 0.78
C LYS A 237 -13.94 9.46 2.10
N HIS A 238 -14.60 8.34 2.20
CA HIS A 238 -15.28 7.89 3.41
C HIS A 238 -14.40 7.01 4.31
N ASN A 239 -13.11 6.85 4.00
CA ASN A 239 -12.14 6.03 4.73
C ASN A 239 -12.47 4.52 4.71
N PHE A 240 -13.09 4.01 3.66
CA PHE A 240 -13.09 2.59 3.37
C PHE A 240 -11.80 2.21 2.66
N VAL A 241 -11.12 1.18 3.13
CA VAL A 241 -9.93 0.66 2.49
C VAL A 241 -10.34 -0.15 1.28
N LEU A 242 -10.03 0.34 0.08
CA LEU A 242 -10.45 -0.23 -1.20
C LEU A 242 -9.50 -1.32 -1.72
N GLY A 243 -8.22 -1.20 -1.40
CA GLY A 243 -7.18 -2.13 -1.85
C GLY A 243 -5.95 -2.08 -0.97
N VAL A 244 -5.20 -3.18 -0.96
CA VAL A 244 -3.93 -3.29 -0.24
C VAL A 244 -2.96 -4.22 -0.96
N HIS A 245 -1.71 -3.79 -1.08
CA HIS A 245 -0.59 -4.59 -1.56
C HIS A 245 0.53 -4.58 -0.52
N VAL A 246 1.01 -5.74 -0.11
CA VAL A 246 2.04 -5.86 0.93
C VAL A 246 3.37 -6.25 0.29
N THR A 247 4.44 -5.55 0.67
CA THR A 247 5.80 -5.81 0.21
C THR A 247 6.77 -5.96 1.38
N PRO A 248 7.98 -6.52 1.15
CA PRO A 248 9.09 -6.33 2.09
C PRO A 248 9.35 -4.83 2.33
N GLY A 249 9.65 -4.44 3.57
CA GLY A 249 9.75 -3.02 3.96
C GLY A 249 10.94 -2.23 3.39
N ASN A 250 11.70 -2.83 2.47
CA ASN A 250 12.78 -2.18 1.72
C ASN A 250 12.47 -2.05 0.22
N VAL A 251 11.24 -2.35 -0.19
CA VAL A 251 10.77 -2.15 -1.56
C VAL A 251 10.31 -0.70 -1.70
N HIS A 252 10.69 -0.05 -2.78
CA HIS A 252 10.30 1.34 -3.01
C HIS A 252 8.82 1.44 -3.41
N ASP A 253 8.12 2.48 -2.92
CA ASP A 253 6.69 2.72 -3.15
C ASP A 253 6.29 2.65 -4.63
N SER A 254 7.14 3.14 -5.52
CA SER A 254 6.90 3.10 -6.97
C SER A 254 6.77 1.69 -7.56
N VAL A 255 7.39 0.68 -6.94
CA VAL A 255 7.29 -0.72 -7.39
C VAL A 255 5.97 -1.34 -6.96
N ALA A 256 5.51 -0.97 -5.76
CA ALA A 256 4.26 -1.46 -5.19
C ALA A 256 3.01 -0.77 -5.76
N PHE A 257 3.18 0.39 -6.38
CA PHE A 257 2.08 1.19 -6.92
C PHE A 257 1.31 0.43 -8.01
N GLU A 258 1.99 -0.14 -8.99
CA GLU A 258 1.34 -0.73 -10.17
C GLU A 258 0.36 -1.86 -9.84
N PRO A 259 0.70 -2.87 -9.01
CA PRO A 259 -0.26 -3.90 -8.61
C PRO A 259 -1.48 -3.33 -7.88
N LEU A 260 -1.29 -2.36 -6.98
CA LEU A 260 -2.37 -1.71 -6.25
C LEU A 260 -3.25 -0.88 -7.18
N TYR A 261 -2.64 -0.12 -8.08
CA TYR A 261 -3.37 0.75 -9.01
C TYR A 261 -4.18 -0.03 -10.04
N ASN A 262 -3.61 -1.12 -10.58
CA ASN A 262 -4.32 -2.02 -11.49
C ASN A 262 -5.54 -2.66 -10.82
N ASP A 263 -5.41 -3.06 -9.55
CA ASP A 263 -6.51 -3.57 -8.74
C ASP A 263 -7.62 -2.52 -8.54
N LEU A 264 -7.24 -1.26 -8.27
CA LEU A 264 -8.19 -0.14 -8.17
C LEU A 264 -8.91 0.13 -9.50
N CYS A 265 -8.18 0.15 -10.61
CA CYS A 265 -8.77 0.37 -11.93
C CYS A 265 -9.76 -0.73 -12.32
N ALA A 266 -9.49 -1.98 -11.92
CA ALA A 266 -10.35 -3.13 -12.20
C ALA A 266 -11.66 -3.09 -11.40
N HIS A 267 -11.62 -2.65 -10.11
CA HIS A 267 -12.76 -2.71 -9.23
C HIS A 267 -13.53 -1.38 -9.09
N TYR A 268 -12.86 -0.26 -9.32
CA TYR A 268 -13.41 1.09 -9.18
C TYR A 268 -13.03 1.96 -10.39
N PRO A 269 -13.47 1.59 -11.60
CA PRO A 269 -13.09 2.29 -12.83
C PRO A 269 -13.52 3.76 -12.88
N GLU A 270 -14.51 4.13 -12.08
CA GLU A 270 -15.10 5.48 -12.01
C GLU A 270 -14.25 6.51 -11.28
N HIS A 271 -13.20 6.11 -10.54
CA HIS A 271 -12.36 7.08 -9.83
C HIS A 271 -11.64 8.02 -10.81
N LYS A 272 -11.57 9.30 -10.44
CA LYS A 272 -11.02 10.37 -11.28
C LYS A 272 -9.71 10.92 -10.76
N ILE A 273 -9.53 10.91 -9.43
CA ILE A 273 -8.41 11.58 -8.76
C ILE A 273 -7.68 10.55 -7.89
N VAL A 274 -6.37 10.52 -8.03
CA VAL A 274 -5.46 9.76 -7.16
C VAL A 274 -4.67 10.74 -6.32
N ALA A 275 -4.89 10.75 -5.01
CA ALA A 275 -4.13 11.57 -4.06
C ALA A 275 -3.04 10.70 -3.41
N ALA A 276 -1.78 11.01 -3.69
CA ALA A 276 -0.65 10.23 -3.19
C ALA A 276 0.48 11.10 -2.65
N ASP A 277 1.41 10.51 -1.90
CA ASP A 277 2.63 11.20 -1.47
C ASP A 277 3.50 11.54 -2.67
N SER A 278 4.37 12.51 -2.47
CA SER A 278 5.39 12.91 -3.44
C SER A 278 6.38 11.79 -3.84
N ALA A 279 6.56 10.77 -3.02
CA ALA A 279 7.32 9.56 -3.37
C ALA A 279 6.71 8.80 -4.56
N TYR A 280 5.41 8.93 -4.77
CA TYR A 280 4.69 8.37 -5.93
C TYR A 280 4.77 9.24 -7.19
N LYS A 281 5.29 10.48 -7.11
CA LYS A 281 5.46 11.37 -8.28
C LYS A 281 6.70 10.97 -9.08
N THR A 282 6.65 9.83 -9.75
CA THR A 282 7.67 9.37 -10.70
C THR A 282 7.15 9.45 -12.12
N PRO A 283 8.02 9.60 -13.15
CA PRO A 283 7.56 9.69 -14.54
C PRO A 283 6.63 8.56 -14.94
N LEU A 284 6.93 7.32 -14.56
CA LEU A 284 6.09 6.15 -14.86
C LEU A 284 4.70 6.25 -14.20
N ILE A 285 4.64 6.55 -12.92
CA ILE A 285 3.36 6.63 -12.17
C ILE A 285 2.50 7.75 -12.74
N CYS A 286 3.10 8.92 -13.00
CA CYS A 286 2.39 10.03 -13.64
C CYS A 286 1.82 9.60 -14.99
N LYS A 287 2.65 8.96 -15.85
CA LYS A 287 2.21 8.43 -17.15
C LYS A 287 1.00 7.49 -16.99
N ARG A 288 1.10 6.46 -16.13
CA ARG A 288 0.02 5.48 -15.90
C ARG A 288 -1.30 6.14 -15.47
N ILE A 289 -1.24 7.09 -14.55
CA ILE A 289 -2.43 7.78 -14.05
C ILE A 289 -3.04 8.65 -15.16
N PHE A 290 -2.26 9.47 -15.85
CA PHE A 290 -2.78 10.37 -16.87
C PHE A 290 -3.25 9.65 -18.14
N GLU A 291 -2.58 8.60 -18.57
CA GLU A 291 -3.03 7.77 -19.72
C GLU A 291 -4.33 7.04 -19.43
N SER A 292 -4.59 6.71 -18.16
CA SER A 292 -5.88 6.14 -17.76
C SER A 292 -7.01 7.19 -17.64
N GLY A 293 -6.78 8.44 -18.05
CA GLY A 293 -7.75 9.53 -18.01
C GLY A 293 -7.98 10.13 -16.61
N ARG A 294 -7.08 9.88 -15.66
CA ARG A 294 -7.17 10.33 -14.26
C ARG A 294 -6.14 11.39 -13.95
N VAL A 295 -6.26 12.01 -12.78
CA VAL A 295 -5.36 13.09 -12.32
C VAL A 295 -4.64 12.66 -11.06
N LEU A 296 -3.32 12.90 -10.99
CA LEU A 296 -2.53 12.75 -9.78
C LEU A 296 -2.52 14.05 -8.99
N SER A 297 -3.03 14.00 -7.76
CA SER A 297 -2.94 15.08 -6.78
C SER A 297 -1.83 14.78 -5.77
N THR A 298 -0.76 15.58 -5.78
CA THR A 298 0.44 15.34 -4.96
C THR A 298 1.08 16.65 -4.50
N ALA A 299 1.93 16.58 -3.47
CA ALA A 299 2.69 17.75 -3.03
C ALA A 299 3.78 18.13 -4.03
N TYR A 300 4.06 19.42 -4.06
CA TYR A 300 5.25 19.93 -4.73
C TYR A 300 6.50 19.69 -3.87
N ILE A 301 7.51 19.11 -4.47
CA ILE A 301 8.86 19.10 -3.91
C ILE A 301 9.73 19.99 -4.77
N ARG A 302 10.25 21.07 -4.17
CA ARG A 302 11.22 21.92 -4.84
C ARG A 302 12.48 21.10 -5.16
N PRO A 303 12.93 21.04 -6.42
CA PRO A 303 14.18 20.40 -6.78
C PRO A 303 15.34 21.00 -5.99
N LYS A 304 16.20 20.15 -5.44
CA LYS A 304 17.40 20.61 -4.73
C LYS A 304 18.38 21.17 -5.74
N THR A 305 18.80 22.40 -5.52
CA THR A 305 19.86 23.04 -6.28
C THR A 305 21.12 23.05 -5.42
N LYS A 306 22.28 22.77 -6.02
CA LYS A 306 23.57 22.92 -5.34
C LYS A 306 23.80 24.42 -5.07
N ASP A 307 24.26 24.74 -3.86
CA ASP A 307 24.53 26.12 -3.48
C ASP A 307 25.45 26.82 -4.48
N GLY A 308 25.08 28.03 -4.86
CA GLY A 308 25.78 28.82 -5.86
C GLY A 308 25.50 28.46 -7.31
N ASN A 309 24.62 27.47 -7.59
CA ASN A 309 24.23 27.14 -8.96
C ASN A 309 22.84 27.72 -9.31
N HIS A 310 22.62 27.95 -10.61
CA HIS A 310 21.31 28.29 -11.13
C HIS A 310 20.29 27.19 -10.79
N PRO A 311 19.15 27.55 -10.21
CA PRO A 311 18.10 26.58 -9.92
C PRO A 311 17.48 26.02 -11.20
N TRP A 312 16.97 24.78 -11.10
CA TRP A 312 16.40 24.03 -12.22
C TRP A 312 15.32 24.81 -12.97
N TYR A 313 14.45 25.54 -12.27
CA TYR A 313 13.34 26.28 -12.86
C TYR A 313 13.76 27.49 -13.71
N GLU A 314 15.02 27.88 -13.71
CA GLU A 314 15.57 28.90 -14.59
C GLU A 314 15.94 28.35 -15.98
N TYR A 315 15.94 27.03 -16.14
CA TYR A 315 16.09 26.38 -17.43
C TYR A 315 14.72 26.07 -17.99
N VAL A 316 14.31 26.76 -19.07
CA VAL A 316 12.97 26.65 -19.64
C VAL A 316 13.03 25.73 -20.85
N TYR A 317 12.13 24.72 -20.85
CA TYR A 317 11.98 23.86 -22.01
C TYR A 317 11.04 24.50 -23.03
N ASP A 318 11.49 24.58 -24.28
CA ASP A 318 10.72 25.04 -25.41
C ASP A 318 10.23 23.83 -26.21
N GLU A 319 8.91 23.56 -26.12
CA GLU A 319 8.28 22.42 -26.78
C GLU A 319 8.29 22.53 -28.30
N TYR A 320 8.26 23.75 -28.84
CA TYR A 320 8.15 23.97 -30.27
C TYR A 320 9.47 23.67 -30.99
N TYR A 321 10.60 24.09 -30.40
CA TYR A 321 11.93 23.85 -30.97
C TYR A 321 12.61 22.59 -30.41
N ASP A 322 12.02 21.95 -29.39
CA ASP A 322 12.64 20.88 -28.61
C ASP A 322 14.04 21.24 -28.09
N ASP A 323 14.14 22.42 -27.49
CA ASP A 323 15.35 22.98 -26.92
C ASP A 323 15.17 23.36 -25.44
N VAL A 324 16.25 23.46 -24.70
CA VAL A 324 16.24 24.03 -23.36
C VAL A 324 16.92 25.40 -23.37
N ILE A 325 16.21 26.41 -22.94
CA ILE A 325 16.72 27.78 -22.83
C ILE A 325 17.38 27.97 -21.47
N CYS A 326 18.64 28.36 -21.43
CA CYS A 326 19.36 28.64 -20.20
C CYS A 326 19.06 30.02 -19.63
N PRO A 327 19.42 30.36 -18.36
CA PRO A 327 19.21 31.66 -17.74
C PRO A 327 19.79 32.87 -18.55
N GLU A 328 20.82 32.64 -19.36
CA GLU A 328 21.42 33.64 -20.26
C GLU A 328 20.82 33.59 -21.68
N TYR A 329 19.58 33.07 -21.81
CA TYR A 329 18.80 33.02 -23.06
C TYR A 329 19.52 32.34 -24.22
N LYS A 330 20.34 31.31 -23.93
CA LYS A 330 21.00 30.51 -24.96
C LYS A 330 20.31 29.14 -25.05
N ALA A 331 20.11 28.69 -26.29
CA ALA A 331 19.51 27.39 -26.53
C ALA A 331 20.53 26.24 -26.28
N LEU A 332 20.11 25.23 -25.57
CA LEU A 332 20.74 23.95 -25.42
C LEU A 332 19.97 22.98 -26.32
N HIS A 333 20.63 22.45 -27.35
CA HIS A 333 19.98 21.58 -28.33
C HIS A 333 20.00 20.12 -27.90
N TYR A 334 19.02 19.37 -28.36
CA TYR A 334 18.97 17.93 -28.17
C TYR A 334 20.28 17.28 -28.65
N SER A 335 20.85 16.46 -27.81
CA SER A 335 22.10 15.71 -28.08
C SER A 335 21.86 14.23 -28.24
N THR A 336 21.18 13.62 -27.30
CA THR A 336 20.86 12.19 -27.28
C THR A 336 19.84 11.88 -26.22
N THR A 337 19.16 10.72 -26.34
CA THR A 337 18.40 10.10 -25.26
C THR A 337 19.20 8.91 -24.73
N ASN A 338 19.46 8.90 -23.43
CA ASN A 338 20.26 7.87 -22.78
C ASN A 338 19.42 6.61 -22.47
N ARG A 339 20.06 5.51 -22.03
CA ARG A 339 19.41 4.23 -21.71
C ARG A 339 18.47 4.29 -20.50
N GLU A 340 18.52 5.38 -19.73
CA GLU A 340 17.63 5.61 -18.57
C GLU A 340 16.39 6.40 -18.94
N GLY A 341 16.23 6.79 -20.21
CA GLY A 341 15.08 7.53 -20.72
C GLY A 341 15.21 9.04 -20.58
N TYR A 342 16.43 9.57 -20.36
CA TYR A 342 16.62 11.03 -20.30
C TYR A 342 17.13 11.57 -21.62
N ARG A 343 16.40 12.54 -22.20
CA ARG A 343 16.87 13.40 -23.25
C ARG A 343 17.93 14.34 -22.69
N GLU A 344 19.10 14.41 -23.28
CA GLU A 344 20.19 15.31 -22.92
C GLU A 344 20.25 16.49 -23.88
N TYR A 345 20.10 17.70 -23.36
CA TYR A 345 20.25 18.96 -24.09
C TYR A 345 21.57 19.59 -23.74
N LYS A 346 22.39 19.93 -24.75
CA LYS A 346 23.74 20.45 -24.55
C LYS A 346 23.95 21.80 -25.21
N SER A 347 24.63 22.69 -24.47
CA SER A 347 25.11 23.95 -25.04
C SER A 347 26.32 23.72 -25.94
N ARG A 348 26.53 24.59 -26.88
CA ARG A 348 27.79 24.64 -27.63
C ARG A 348 28.86 25.33 -26.79
N SER A 349 30.12 24.83 -26.80
CA SER A 349 31.24 25.33 -26.00
C SER A 349 31.47 26.84 -26.11
N TYR A 350 31.39 27.38 -27.32
CA TYR A 350 31.63 28.82 -27.56
C TYR A 350 30.59 29.69 -26.88
N LEU A 351 29.36 29.23 -26.66
CA LEU A 351 28.32 29.98 -25.97
C LEU A 351 28.57 30.13 -24.46
N CYS A 352 29.23 29.14 -23.85
CA CYS A 352 29.50 29.12 -22.44
C CYS A 352 30.92 29.52 -22.06
N LYS A 353 31.86 29.64 -23.05
CA LYS A 353 33.25 30.00 -22.79
C LYS A 353 33.38 31.36 -22.09
N ASP A 354 32.68 32.35 -22.61
CA ASP A 354 32.69 33.73 -22.14
C ASP A 354 31.41 34.13 -21.43
N CYS A 355 30.65 33.16 -20.94
CA CYS A 355 29.38 33.38 -20.24
C CYS A 355 29.62 33.99 -18.85
N PRO A 356 28.96 35.11 -18.49
CA PRO A 356 29.18 35.77 -17.20
C PRO A 356 28.77 34.94 -16.01
N THR A 357 27.76 34.08 -16.16
CA THR A 357 27.24 33.23 -15.09
C THR A 357 27.75 31.79 -15.15
N ARG A 358 28.79 31.53 -15.95
CA ARG A 358 29.35 30.17 -16.13
C ARG A 358 29.68 29.45 -14.83
N ALA A 359 30.25 30.17 -13.85
CA ALA A 359 30.61 29.60 -12.55
C ALA A 359 29.42 29.02 -11.77
N MET A 360 28.22 29.64 -11.97
CA MET A 360 26.96 29.19 -11.38
C MET A 360 26.23 28.12 -12.25
N CYS A 361 26.74 27.84 -13.45
CA CYS A 361 26.07 27.01 -14.42
C CYS A 361 26.78 25.67 -14.64
N THR A 362 28.09 25.69 -14.96
CA THR A 362 28.86 24.50 -15.28
C THR A 362 30.32 24.59 -14.89
N GLN A 363 30.85 23.47 -14.38
CA GLN A 363 32.28 23.28 -14.08
C GLN A 363 32.99 22.45 -15.16
N SER A 364 32.30 22.19 -16.30
CA SER A 364 32.88 21.42 -17.40
C SER A 364 34.12 22.06 -17.97
N ALA A 365 35.22 21.30 -18.08
CA ALA A 365 36.44 21.75 -18.74
C ALA A 365 36.23 22.11 -20.22
N LYS A 366 35.26 21.47 -20.88
CA LYS A 366 34.85 21.75 -22.26
C LYS A 366 33.92 22.97 -22.40
N CYS A 367 33.62 23.68 -21.30
CA CYS A 367 32.65 24.78 -21.31
C CYS A 367 31.28 24.41 -21.89
N GLU A 368 30.75 23.26 -21.50
CA GLU A 368 29.45 22.77 -21.94
C GLU A 368 28.53 22.58 -20.74
N LYS A 369 27.28 22.99 -20.87
CA LYS A 369 26.19 22.68 -19.96
C LYS A 369 25.34 21.58 -20.54
N ALA A 370 25.04 20.54 -19.76
CA ALA A 370 24.05 19.54 -20.09
C ALA A 370 22.86 19.66 -19.14
N VAL A 371 21.66 19.57 -19.68
CA VAL A 371 20.40 19.51 -18.97
C VAL A 371 19.68 18.22 -19.42
N ALA A 372 19.17 17.45 -18.48
CA ALA A 372 18.50 16.20 -18.77
C ALA A 372 16.99 16.33 -18.48
N ARG A 373 16.15 15.85 -19.40
CA ARG A 373 14.69 15.80 -19.26
C ARG A 373 14.21 14.39 -19.59
N HIS A 374 13.42 13.77 -18.70
CA HIS A 374 12.90 12.42 -18.93
C HIS A 374 11.90 12.44 -20.11
N ILE A 375 11.83 11.37 -20.93
CA ILE A 375 10.88 11.26 -22.07
C ILE A 375 9.41 11.38 -21.62
N TRP A 376 9.11 11.04 -20.37
CA TRP A 376 7.79 11.16 -19.74
C TRP A 376 7.69 12.38 -18.79
N GLN A 377 8.54 13.38 -18.97
CA GLN A 377 8.56 14.56 -18.09
C GLN A 377 7.25 15.37 -18.18
N ASP A 378 6.60 15.38 -19.34
CA ASP A 378 5.33 16.09 -19.55
C ASP A 378 4.24 15.58 -18.61
N PHE A 379 4.20 14.30 -18.29
CA PHE A 379 3.26 13.75 -17.30
C PHE A 379 3.58 14.22 -15.88
N VAL A 380 4.86 14.40 -15.54
CA VAL A 380 5.28 14.94 -14.23
C VAL A 380 4.86 16.39 -14.12
N GLU A 381 5.06 17.18 -15.17
CA GLU A 381 4.66 18.60 -15.23
C GLU A 381 3.15 18.76 -15.13
N ARG A 382 2.37 17.93 -15.84
CA ARG A 382 0.91 17.89 -15.67
C ARG A 382 0.48 17.62 -14.22
N ALA A 383 1.19 16.73 -13.49
CA ALA A 383 0.93 16.50 -12.06
C ALA A 383 1.32 17.73 -11.20
N GLU A 384 2.35 18.47 -11.61
CA GLU A 384 2.73 19.71 -10.94
C GLU A 384 1.72 20.83 -11.20
N ASP A 385 1.19 20.95 -12.40
CA ASP A 385 0.18 21.93 -12.77
C ASP A 385 -1.16 21.64 -12.09
N ALA A 386 -1.52 20.37 -11.91
CA ALA A 386 -2.75 19.97 -11.21
C ALA A 386 -2.86 20.61 -9.81
N ARG A 387 -1.75 20.82 -9.09
CA ARG A 387 -1.73 21.45 -7.76
C ARG A 387 -2.28 22.89 -7.76
N HIS A 388 -2.23 23.58 -8.91
CA HIS A 388 -2.74 24.94 -9.04
C HIS A 388 -4.27 24.99 -9.20
N THR A 389 -4.89 23.84 -9.49
CA THR A 389 -6.35 23.69 -9.51
C THR A 389 -6.86 23.51 -8.08
N PRO A 390 -7.72 24.43 -7.56
CA PRO A 390 -8.18 24.39 -6.18
C PRO A 390 -8.76 23.04 -5.76
N ALA A 391 -9.60 22.42 -6.60
CA ALA A 391 -10.22 21.12 -6.31
C ALA A 391 -9.19 20.02 -6.04
N TYR A 392 -8.11 19.93 -6.82
CA TYR A 392 -7.08 18.90 -6.62
C TYR A 392 -6.22 19.20 -5.39
N ARG A 393 -5.91 20.47 -5.14
CA ARG A 393 -5.20 20.89 -3.93
C ARG A 393 -5.99 20.54 -2.66
N ASP A 394 -7.30 20.78 -2.67
CA ASP A 394 -8.18 20.51 -1.53
C ASP A 394 -8.27 18.97 -1.28
N ILE A 395 -8.37 18.17 -2.33
CA ILE A 395 -8.29 16.70 -2.23
C ILE A 395 -6.96 16.27 -1.60
N TYR A 396 -5.82 16.84 -2.01
CA TYR A 396 -4.53 16.49 -1.42
C TYR A 396 -4.48 16.78 0.09
N GLN A 397 -5.05 17.88 0.54
CA GLN A 397 -5.09 18.23 1.97
C GLN A 397 -5.88 17.23 2.81
N LEU A 398 -6.90 16.60 2.23
CA LEU A 398 -7.68 15.56 2.91
C LEU A 398 -6.89 14.29 3.26
N ARG A 399 -5.70 14.05 2.67
CA ARG A 399 -4.90 12.85 2.96
C ARG A 399 -4.70 12.61 4.46
N LYS A 400 -4.45 13.67 5.24
CA LYS A 400 -4.26 13.59 6.71
C LYS A 400 -5.47 13.00 7.43
N GLU A 401 -6.66 13.38 6.97
CA GLU A 401 -7.93 12.94 7.55
C GLU A 401 -8.40 11.59 6.99
N LYS A 402 -7.85 11.15 5.88
CA LYS A 402 -8.23 9.91 5.19
C LYS A 402 -7.19 8.83 5.46
N ILE A 403 -6.22 8.67 4.62
CA ILE A 403 -5.29 7.53 4.67
C ILE A 403 -4.40 7.53 5.93
N GLU A 404 -3.91 8.69 6.38
CA GLU A 404 -3.09 8.76 7.58
C GLU A 404 -3.90 8.39 8.84
N ARG A 405 -5.17 8.79 8.91
CA ARG A 405 -6.08 8.40 9.98
C ARG A 405 -6.36 6.90 9.99
N ILE A 406 -6.55 6.28 8.82
CA ILE A 406 -6.70 4.82 8.70
C ILE A 406 -5.47 4.12 9.28
N PHE A 407 -4.27 4.58 8.96
CA PHE A 407 -3.04 3.99 9.50
C PHE A 407 -2.90 4.19 11.02
N ALA A 408 -3.30 5.35 11.52
CA ALA A 408 -3.34 5.59 12.96
C ALA A 408 -4.30 4.62 13.65
N ASP A 409 -5.53 4.50 13.16
CA ASP A 409 -6.54 3.58 13.71
C ASP A 409 -6.09 2.11 13.59
N ALA A 410 -5.52 1.71 12.46
CA ALA A 410 -4.99 0.35 12.27
C ALA A 410 -3.90 0.01 13.29
N LYS A 411 -2.99 0.95 13.58
CA LYS A 411 -1.88 0.76 14.50
C LYS A 411 -2.32 0.81 15.96
N GLU A 412 -3.18 1.78 16.33
CA GLU A 412 -3.55 2.02 17.73
C GLU A 412 -4.71 1.13 18.20
N LYS A 413 -5.76 0.99 17.36
CA LYS A 413 -6.98 0.29 17.75
C LYS A 413 -7.03 -1.16 17.29
N HIS A 414 -6.33 -1.47 16.18
CA HIS A 414 -6.38 -2.79 15.56
C HIS A 414 -5.06 -3.57 15.63
N GLY A 415 -4.06 -3.08 16.41
CA GLY A 415 -2.82 -3.79 16.70
C GLY A 415 -1.91 -4.04 15.49
N MET A 416 -1.87 -3.11 14.49
CA MET A 416 -1.12 -3.31 13.26
C MET A 416 0.33 -2.78 13.31
N ARG A 417 0.85 -2.39 14.49
CA ARG A 417 2.25 -1.93 14.65
C ARG A 417 3.26 -3.05 14.47
N TYR A 418 2.90 -4.27 14.82
CA TYR A 418 3.75 -5.46 14.82
C TYR A 418 2.95 -6.69 14.38
N THR A 419 3.52 -7.49 13.51
CA THR A 419 2.92 -8.78 13.13
C THR A 419 3.58 -9.94 13.87
N GLN A 420 2.79 -10.92 14.31
CA GLN A 420 3.26 -12.19 14.83
C GLN A 420 3.48 -13.22 13.71
N TYR A 421 2.93 -12.99 12.54
CA TYR A 421 3.06 -13.84 11.37
C TYR A 421 4.41 -13.65 10.68
N ARG A 422 4.87 -14.66 9.98
CA ARG A 422 6.08 -14.69 9.17
C ARG A 422 5.76 -15.11 7.76
N GLY A 423 6.54 -14.62 6.82
CA GLY A 423 6.34 -14.86 5.39
C GLY A 423 5.31 -13.91 4.76
N LEU A 424 5.62 -13.45 3.55
CA LEU A 424 4.85 -12.42 2.85
C LEU A 424 3.37 -12.79 2.69
N ALA A 425 3.06 -14.01 2.30
CA ALA A 425 1.68 -14.47 2.10
C ALA A 425 0.84 -14.40 3.38
N GLN A 426 1.40 -14.86 4.52
CA GLN A 426 0.69 -14.85 5.80
C GLN A 426 0.49 -13.42 6.32
N VAL A 427 1.50 -12.55 6.14
CA VAL A 427 1.39 -11.15 6.54
C VAL A 427 0.39 -10.41 5.65
N THR A 428 0.36 -10.70 4.35
CA THR A 428 -0.63 -10.13 3.41
C THR A 428 -2.05 -10.51 3.84
N ASN A 429 -2.31 -11.78 4.14
CA ASN A 429 -3.62 -12.25 4.60
C ASN A 429 -4.03 -11.56 5.91
N TRP A 430 -3.09 -11.46 6.86
CA TRP A 430 -3.33 -10.80 8.13
C TRP A 430 -3.66 -9.30 7.97
N VAL A 431 -2.95 -8.59 7.10
CA VAL A 431 -3.21 -7.17 6.80
C VAL A 431 -4.58 -7.00 6.14
N LYS A 432 -4.91 -7.82 5.13
CA LYS A 432 -6.21 -7.79 4.46
C LYS A 432 -7.36 -8.04 5.41
N LEU A 433 -7.25 -9.02 6.31
CA LEU A 433 -8.27 -9.29 7.32
C LEU A 433 -8.44 -8.13 8.32
N LYS A 434 -7.36 -7.45 8.69
CA LYS A 434 -7.45 -6.26 9.54
C LYS A 434 -8.22 -5.14 8.85
N PHE A 435 -7.89 -4.84 7.62
CA PHE A 435 -8.62 -3.81 6.88
C PHE A 435 -10.06 -4.24 6.57
N ALA A 436 -10.33 -5.51 6.29
CA ALA A 436 -11.69 -6.03 6.18
C ALA A 436 -12.48 -5.83 7.48
N ALA A 437 -11.88 -6.12 8.64
CA ALA A 437 -12.50 -5.88 9.94
C ALA A 437 -12.75 -4.39 10.23
N MET A 438 -11.83 -3.51 9.82
CA MET A 438 -12.01 -2.06 9.94
C MET A 438 -13.15 -1.57 9.04
N ASN A 439 -13.21 -2.02 7.80
CA ASN A 439 -14.29 -1.72 6.86
C ASN A 439 -15.64 -2.23 7.40
N LEU A 440 -15.68 -3.46 7.89
CA LEU A 440 -16.89 -4.06 8.45
C LEU A 440 -17.38 -3.32 9.71
N LYS A 441 -16.47 -2.96 10.60
CA LYS A 441 -16.80 -2.14 11.77
C LYS A 441 -17.43 -0.82 11.34
N LYS A 442 -16.88 -0.18 10.32
CA LYS A 442 -17.39 1.07 9.79
C LYS A 442 -18.77 0.89 9.15
N LEU A 443 -18.92 -0.12 8.29
CA LEU A 443 -20.21 -0.49 7.69
C LEU A 443 -21.28 -0.66 8.77
N ALA A 444 -20.98 -1.44 9.81
CA ALA A 444 -21.89 -1.75 10.91
C ALA A 444 -22.31 -0.52 11.74
N THR A 445 -21.40 0.47 11.87
CA THR A 445 -21.70 1.70 12.63
C THR A 445 -22.42 2.78 11.79
N TRP A 446 -22.43 2.65 10.47
CA TRP A 446 -23.10 3.57 9.56
C TRP A 446 -24.52 3.07 9.14
N LYS A 447 -24.73 1.76 9.22
CA LYS A 447 -26.01 1.11 8.96
C LYS A 447 -26.94 1.24 10.19
#